data_9522c551336cfaced63e7fae3e178d9a
#
_entry.id   9522c551336cfaced63e7fae3e178d9a
#
_cell.length_a   1.000
_cell.length_b   1.000
_cell.length_c   1.000
_cell.angle_alpha   90.00
_cell.angle_beta   90.00
_cell.angle_gamma   90.00
#
_symmetry.space_group_name_H-M   'P 1'
#
loop_
_entity.id
_entity.type
_entity.pdbx_description
1 polymer ?
#
loop_
_entity_poly.entity_id
_entity_poly.type
_entity_poly.pdbx_seq_one_letter_code
_entity_poly.pdbx_strand_id
1 'polypeptide(L)'
;MQRLSSFIPAAAIAFSIFAGSAAAAPLTAASRASGFNMVLNLDGVKQNIGNQLYAAGGAPPAYRSSTSMPSFSKNYAGPAGSSVSVSAGSVSSTASSAGPVSGSITAAGTFKAGTLNAGVNTPLGALLSITATNVVSHSAFTKTRTGAVTPTGFANFGKVTISGPLLGIPTKSFSGPAKVNQVLFQSPDKSVTVYLNRQVTTGPASKPTSISVDALAVVIDNKSIPQTALSAEIVMGATMAN
;
A
#
# COMPACT_ATOMS: atom_id res chain seq x y z
N MET A 1 24.00 92.13 -10.32
CA MET A 1 23.84 90.80 -10.91
C MET A 1 23.76 89.79 -9.78
N GLN A 2 22.54 89.51 -9.35
CA GLN A 2 22.27 88.48 -8.30
C GLN A 2 21.83 87.19 -8.97
N ARG A 3 22.57 86.10 -8.72
CA ARG A 3 22.13 84.76 -9.16
C ARG A 3 21.30 84.09 -8.06
N LEU A 4 20.01 83.88 -8.36
CA LEU A 4 19.16 82.99 -7.56
C LEU A 4 19.49 81.55 -7.83
N SER A 5 19.97 80.85 -6.81
CA SER A 5 20.08 79.39 -6.82
C SER A 5 18.80 78.81 -6.25
N SER A 6 18.02 78.15 -7.10
CA SER A 6 16.84 77.37 -6.72
C SER A 6 17.23 76.01 -6.11
N PHE A 7 16.93 75.79 -4.85
CA PHE A 7 16.97 74.50 -4.19
C PHE A 7 15.69 73.72 -4.54
N ILE A 8 15.85 72.58 -5.17
CA ILE A 8 14.77 71.60 -5.33
C ILE A 8 14.94 70.56 -4.20
N PRO A 9 13.93 70.36 -3.32
CA PRO A 9 13.99 69.34 -2.33
C PRO A 9 13.71 67.97 -3.03
N ALA A 10 14.66 67.05 -2.94
CA ALA A 10 14.46 65.68 -3.36
C ALA A 10 13.50 64.98 -2.39
N ALA A 11 12.27 64.70 -2.85
CA ALA A 11 11.34 63.86 -2.12
C ALA A 11 11.80 62.41 -2.21
N ALA A 12 12.31 61.85 -1.09
CA ALA A 12 12.60 60.43 -0.98
C ALA A 12 11.29 59.66 -0.91
N ILE A 13 10.93 58.98 -2.00
CA ILE A 13 9.82 58.01 -2.01
C ILE A 13 10.32 56.74 -1.33
N ALA A 14 9.89 56.52 -0.07
CA ALA A 14 10.11 55.30 0.63
C ALA A 14 9.20 54.21 0.01
N PHE A 15 9.77 53.33 -0.82
CA PHE A 15 9.11 52.07 -1.24
C PHE A 15 9.08 51.13 -0.04
N SER A 16 7.95 51.07 0.66
CA SER A 16 7.68 50.00 1.61
C SER A 16 7.44 48.70 0.80
N ILE A 17 8.48 47.88 0.71
CA ILE A 17 8.34 46.51 0.21
C ILE A 17 7.51 45.75 1.25
N PHE A 18 6.21 45.62 0.99
CA PHE A 18 5.42 44.62 1.68
C PHE A 18 5.98 43.25 1.25
N ALA A 19 6.88 42.69 2.06
CA ALA A 19 7.21 41.30 1.99
C ALA A 19 5.93 40.53 2.38
N GLY A 20 5.09 40.27 1.40
CA GLY A 20 3.98 39.34 1.58
C GLY A 20 4.57 38.02 2.05
N SER A 21 4.30 37.67 3.30
CA SER A 21 4.65 36.34 3.81
C SER A 21 3.95 35.34 2.89
N ALA A 22 4.73 34.67 2.04
CA ALA A 22 4.21 33.55 1.25
C ALA A 22 3.60 32.57 2.26
N ALA A 23 2.27 32.47 2.27
CA ALA A 23 1.60 31.51 3.14
C ALA A 23 2.16 30.14 2.81
N ALA A 24 2.75 29.47 3.79
CA ALA A 24 3.30 28.16 3.59
C ALA A 24 2.20 27.24 3.04
N ALA A 25 2.51 26.52 1.97
CA ALA A 25 1.55 25.59 1.36
C ALA A 25 0.96 24.68 2.44
N PRO A 26 -0.36 24.42 2.42
CA PRO A 26 -0.99 23.57 3.42
C PRO A 26 -0.36 22.17 3.37
N LEU A 27 -0.10 21.59 4.55
CA LEU A 27 0.32 20.19 4.65
C LEU A 27 -0.84 19.30 4.18
N THR A 28 -0.56 18.40 3.25
CA THR A 28 -1.53 17.40 2.76
C THR A 28 -1.00 16.00 3.02
N ALA A 29 -1.91 15.10 3.35
CA ALA A 29 -1.61 13.69 3.52
C ALA A 29 -2.84 12.85 3.14
N ALA A 30 -2.62 11.64 2.65
CA ALA A 30 -3.69 10.71 2.34
C ALA A 30 -3.32 9.30 2.78
N SER A 31 -4.34 8.47 3.03
CA SER A 31 -4.13 7.05 3.29
C SER A 31 -5.22 6.19 2.68
N ARG A 32 -4.90 4.93 2.50
CA ARG A 32 -5.83 3.89 2.06
C ARG A 32 -5.49 2.55 2.69
N ALA A 33 -6.51 1.71 2.79
CA ALA A 33 -6.37 0.32 3.17
C ALA A 33 -7.31 -0.54 2.31
N SER A 34 -6.88 -1.71 1.89
CA SER A 34 -7.67 -2.66 1.11
C SER A 34 -7.38 -4.09 1.55
N GLY A 35 -8.40 -4.94 1.50
CA GLY A 35 -8.27 -6.33 1.92
C GLY A 35 -7.59 -7.21 0.90
N PHE A 36 -7.92 -7.01 -0.37
CA PHE A 36 -7.48 -7.92 -1.42
C PHE A 36 -7.34 -7.20 -2.75
N ASN A 37 -6.24 -7.47 -3.42
CA ASN A 37 -5.97 -7.05 -4.79
C ASN A 37 -5.23 -8.17 -5.51
N MET A 38 -5.65 -8.53 -6.71
CA MET A 38 -4.99 -9.54 -7.51
C MET A 38 -5.01 -9.17 -8.99
N VAL A 39 -3.87 -9.34 -9.64
CA VAL A 39 -3.75 -9.37 -11.08
C VAL A 39 -3.30 -10.77 -11.46
N LEU A 40 -4.10 -11.45 -12.25
CA LEU A 40 -3.84 -12.79 -12.73
C LEU A 40 -3.85 -12.78 -14.25
N ASN A 41 -2.85 -13.34 -14.87
CA ASN A 41 -2.85 -13.66 -16.29
C ASN A 41 -2.67 -15.17 -16.42
N LEU A 42 -3.70 -15.86 -16.90
CA LEU A 42 -3.71 -17.28 -17.11
C LEU A 42 -3.99 -17.55 -18.61
N ASP A 43 -3.04 -18.17 -19.30
CA ASP A 43 -3.13 -18.47 -20.74
C ASP A 43 -3.51 -17.26 -21.60
N GLY A 44 -2.95 -16.09 -21.29
CA GLY A 44 -3.23 -14.84 -21.99
C GLY A 44 -4.53 -14.13 -21.56
N VAL A 45 -5.36 -14.77 -20.74
CA VAL A 45 -6.59 -14.14 -20.19
C VAL A 45 -6.24 -13.39 -18.91
N LYS A 46 -6.28 -12.07 -18.96
CA LYS A 46 -6.01 -11.20 -17.83
C LYS A 46 -7.27 -11.00 -16.98
N GLN A 47 -7.19 -11.35 -15.71
CA GLN A 47 -8.18 -11.04 -14.69
C GLN A 47 -7.60 -10.03 -13.70
N ASN A 48 -8.33 -8.97 -13.46
CA ASN A 48 -7.98 -7.96 -12.47
C ASN A 48 -9.09 -7.89 -11.41
N ILE A 49 -8.76 -8.33 -10.21
CA ILE A 49 -9.61 -8.26 -9.04
C ILE A 49 -9.10 -7.10 -8.22
N GLY A 50 -9.66 -5.93 -8.47
CA GLY A 50 -9.25 -4.69 -7.80
C GLY A 50 -9.62 -4.66 -6.32
N ASN A 51 -9.23 -3.58 -5.67
CA ASN A 51 -9.33 -3.33 -4.24
C ASN A 51 -10.70 -3.70 -3.64
N GLN A 52 -10.77 -4.86 -3.03
CA GLN A 52 -11.91 -5.27 -2.23
C GLN A 52 -11.73 -4.77 -0.79
N LEU A 53 -12.85 -4.42 -0.12
CA LEU A 53 -12.83 -3.92 1.26
C LEU A 53 -11.97 -2.64 1.40
N TYR A 54 -12.31 -1.63 0.65
CA TYR A 54 -11.52 -0.42 0.48
C TYR A 54 -11.97 0.70 1.44
N ALA A 55 -11.02 1.32 2.11
CA ALA A 55 -11.17 2.57 2.84
C ALA A 55 -10.07 3.55 2.42
N ALA A 56 -10.42 4.80 2.19
CA ALA A 56 -9.47 5.84 1.80
C ALA A 56 -9.94 7.22 2.25
N GLY A 57 -9.01 8.16 2.31
CA GLY A 57 -9.28 9.56 2.56
C GLY A 57 -8.02 10.41 2.39
N GLY A 58 -8.22 11.74 2.43
CA GLY A 58 -7.17 12.73 2.33
C GLY A 58 -7.40 13.91 3.29
N ALA A 59 -6.34 14.46 3.82
CA ALA A 59 -6.34 15.59 4.74
C ALA A 59 -5.62 16.81 4.14
N PRO A 60 -5.94 18.08 4.53
CA PRO A 60 -7.04 18.48 5.41
C PRO A 60 -8.41 18.41 4.75
N PRO A 61 -9.53 18.34 5.50
CA PRO A 61 -9.60 18.25 6.96
C PRO A 61 -9.18 16.89 7.49
N ALA A 62 -9.07 16.75 8.83
CA ALA A 62 -8.89 15.44 9.45
C ALA A 62 -10.03 14.51 9.04
N TYR A 63 -9.72 13.26 8.76
CA TYR A 63 -10.70 12.27 8.28
C TYR A 63 -10.54 10.92 8.97
N ARG A 64 -11.61 10.16 8.95
CA ARG A 64 -11.60 8.73 9.23
C ARG A 64 -12.60 8.05 8.31
N SER A 65 -12.13 7.10 7.52
CA SER A 65 -12.93 6.23 6.67
C SER A 65 -12.73 4.80 7.11
N SER A 66 -13.79 4.02 7.20
CA SER A 66 -13.70 2.60 7.56
C SER A 66 -14.71 1.78 6.79
N THR A 67 -14.30 0.58 6.42
CA THR A 67 -15.15 -0.46 5.85
C THR A 67 -14.93 -1.71 6.65
N SER A 68 -16.02 -2.39 7.04
CA SER A 68 -15.95 -3.66 7.75
C SER A 68 -16.97 -4.64 7.21
N MET A 69 -16.64 -5.92 7.23
CA MET A 69 -17.51 -7.03 6.84
C MET A 69 -17.30 -8.23 7.76
N PRO A 70 -18.34 -8.95 8.17
CA PRO A 70 -18.19 -10.18 8.93
C PRO A 70 -17.52 -11.28 8.09
N SER A 71 -17.83 -11.33 6.80
CA SER A 71 -17.20 -12.28 5.87
C SER A 71 -17.31 -11.77 4.42
N PHE A 72 -16.36 -12.23 3.62
CA PHE A 72 -16.30 -12.01 2.18
C PHE A 72 -15.87 -13.31 1.51
N SER A 73 -16.51 -13.69 0.41
CA SER A 73 -16.07 -14.82 -0.41
C SER A 73 -16.42 -14.57 -1.87
N LYS A 74 -15.47 -14.83 -2.75
CA LYS A 74 -15.61 -14.77 -4.20
C LYS A 74 -14.88 -15.91 -4.85
N ASN A 75 -15.49 -16.44 -5.91
CA ASN A 75 -14.87 -17.42 -6.80
C ASN A 75 -14.93 -16.88 -8.23
N TYR A 76 -13.81 -16.92 -8.92
CA TYR A 76 -13.64 -16.44 -10.28
C TYR A 76 -13.28 -17.65 -11.15
N ALA A 77 -14.13 -17.94 -12.14
CA ALA A 77 -13.83 -18.95 -13.15
C ALA A 77 -12.78 -18.39 -14.12
N GLY A 78 -11.73 -19.16 -14.33
CA GLY A 78 -10.70 -18.91 -15.33
C GLY A 78 -10.88 -19.81 -16.57
N PRO A 79 -10.01 -19.67 -17.56
CA PRO A 79 -10.03 -20.53 -18.74
C PRO A 79 -9.70 -21.98 -18.39
N ALA A 80 -10.10 -22.90 -19.27
CA ALA A 80 -9.78 -24.35 -19.20
C ALA A 80 -10.12 -25.00 -17.85
N GLY A 81 -11.19 -24.57 -17.16
CA GLY A 81 -11.61 -25.14 -15.86
C GLY A 81 -10.75 -24.69 -14.67
N SER A 82 -9.89 -23.70 -14.85
CA SER A 82 -9.17 -23.07 -13.74
C SER A 82 -10.12 -22.18 -12.90
N SER A 83 -9.76 -21.93 -11.65
CA SER A 83 -10.51 -21.03 -10.78
C SER A 83 -9.60 -20.34 -9.78
N VAL A 84 -10.03 -19.13 -9.36
CA VAL A 84 -9.42 -18.39 -8.28
C VAL A 84 -10.47 -18.14 -7.21
N SER A 85 -10.20 -18.63 -6.01
CA SER A 85 -11.04 -18.40 -4.84
C SER A 85 -10.38 -17.46 -3.87
N VAL A 86 -11.15 -16.54 -3.31
CA VAL A 86 -10.69 -15.65 -2.23
C VAL A 86 -11.77 -15.56 -1.19
N SER A 87 -11.39 -15.63 0.08
CA SER A 87 -12.30 -15.41 1.20
C SER A 87 -11.60 -14.74 2.35
N ALA A 88 -12.37 -14.00 3.13
CA ALA A 88 -11.90 -13.35 4.33
C ALA A 88 -13.01 -13.34 5.38
N GLY A 89 -12.64 -13.43 6.64
CA GLY A 89 -13.55 -13.36 7.78
C GLY A 89 -13.13 -12.28 8.76
N SER A 90 -14.14 -11.61 9.36
CA SER A 90 -13.93 -10.52 10.34
C SER A 90 -12.97 -9.43 9.84
N VAL A 91 -13.31 -8.81 8.69
CA VAL A 91 -12.42 -7.89 7.98
C VAL A 91 -12.75 -6.46 8.29
N SER A 92 -11.73 -5.64 8.50
CA SER A 92 -11.86 -4.19 8.56
C SER A 92 -10.70 -3.49 7.88
N SER A 93 -11.02 -2.44 7.12
CA SER A 93 -10.08 -1.50 6.53
C SER A 93 -10.36 -0.11 7.09
N THR A 94 -9.34 0.58 7.54
CA THR A 94 -9.46 1.94 8.08
C THR A 94 -8.41 2.82 7.45
N ALA A 95 -8.82 4.00 6.99
CA ALA A 95 -7.94 5.07 6.57
C ALA A 95 -8.24 6.31 7.42
N SER A 96 -7.24 6.94 7.97
CA SER A 96 -7.41 8.09 8.85
C SER A 96 -6.28 9.10 8.71
N SER A 97 -6.55 10.35 9.05
CA SER A 97 -5.50 11.32 9.34
C SER A 97 -5.84 12.13 10.60
N ALA A 98 -4.82 12.45 11.35
CA ALA A 98 -4.87 13.55 12.31
C ALA A 98 -4.62 14.84 11.54
N GLY A 99 -5.46 15.88 11.76
CA GLY A 99 -5.28 17.21 11.19
C GLY A 99 -3.96 17.86 11.61
N PRO A 100 -3.60 19.02 11.07
CA PRO A 100 -2.34 19.67 11.39
C PRO A 100 -2.31 20.08 12.86
N VAL A 101 -1.87 19.18 13.72
CA VAL A 101 -1.62 19.44 15.13
C VAL A 101 -0.13 19.73 15.28
N SER A 102 0.20 20.85 15.93
CA SER A 102 1.58 21.23 16.24
C SER A 102 2.54 21.25 15.03
N GLY A 103 2.05 21.61 13.84
CA GLY A 103 2.90 21.72 12.64
C GLY A 103 3.26 20.42 11.95
N SER A 104 2.57 19.32 12.27
CA SER A 104 2.68 18.05 11.56
C SER A 104 1.32 17.50 11.17
N ILE A 105 1.30 16.65 10.14
CA ILE A 105 0.13 15.88 9.71
C ILE A 105 0.52 14.41 9.58
N THR A 106 -0.32 13.51 10.08
CA THR A 106 -0.12 12.08 9.96
C THR A 106 -1.31 11.46 9.24
N ALA A 107 -1.04 10.66 8.22
CA ALA A 107 -2.02 9.77 7.60
C ALA A 107 -1.65 8.31 7.86
N ALA A 108 -2.66 7.48 8.10
CA ALA A 108 -2.45 6.07 8.40
C ALA A 108 -3.52 5.20 7.75
N GLY A 109 -3.08 4.08 7.15
CA GLY A 109 -3.92 2.99 6.68
C GLY A 109 -3.74 1.77 7.57
N THR A 110 -4.82 1.10 7.94
CA THR A 110 -4.79 -0.15 8.70
C THR A 110 -5.77 -1.14 8.09
N PHE A 111 -5.29 -2.36 7.87
CA PHE A 111 -6.11 -3.50 7.50
C PHE A 111 -6.03 -4.57 8.60
N LYS A 112 -7.17 -5.20 8.90
CA LYS A 112 -7.25 -6.34 9.83
C LYS A 112 -8.17 -7.41 9.26
N ALA A 113 -7.80 -8.66 9.41
CA ALA A 113 -8.64 -9.80 9.10
C ALA A 113 -8.47 -10.91 10.14
N GLY A 114 -9.57 -11.52 10.58
CA GLY A 114 -9.54 -12.73 11.39
C GLY A 114 -9.02 -13.90 10.59
N THR A 115 -9.49 -14.05 9.35
CA THR A 115 -9.02 -15.05 8.38
C THR A 115 -8.88 -14.44 7.00
N LEU A 116 -7.87 -14.90 6.24
CA LEU A 116 -7.70 -14.64 4.82
C LEU A 116 -7.35 -15.95 4.12
N ASN A 117 -8.04 -16.25 3.02
CA ASN A 117 -7.72 -17.41 2.20
C ASN A 117 -7.69 -16.98 0.73
N ALA A 118 -6.74 -17.51 0.00
CA ALA A 118 -6.67 -17.41 -1.45
C ALA A 118 -6.24 -18.76 -2.04
N GLY A 119 -6.88 -19.15 -3.12
CA GLY A 119 -6.58 -20.37 -3.84
C GLY A 119 -6.59 -20.13 -5.35
N VAL A 120 -5.61 -20.73 -6.04
CA VAL A 120 -5.59 -20.84 -7.50
C VAL A 120 -5.62 -22.32 -7.82
N ASN A 121 -6.65 -22.75 -8.52
CA ASN A 121 -6.85 -24.16 -8.87
C ASN A 121 -6.88 -24.34 -10.39
N THR A 122 -6.44 -25.49 -10.83
CA THR A 122 -6.55 -25.96 -12.21
C THR A 122 -7.19 -27.34 -12.21
N PRO A 123 -7.60 -27.90 -13.36
CA PRO A 123 -8.07 -29.28 -13.44
C PRO A 123 -7.05 -30.32 -12.94
N LEU A 124 -5.75 -29.98 -12.94
CA LEU A 124 -4.67 -30.82 -12.44
C LEU A 124 -4.48 -30.74 -10.91
N GLY A 125 -5.17 -29.81 -10.25
CA GLY A 125 -5.10 -29.62 -8.81
C GLY A 125 -4.80 -28.18 -8.39
N ALA A 126 -4.49 -27.99 -7.10
CA ALA A 126 -4.17 -26.68 -6.54
C ALA A 126 -2.79 -26.19 -7.00
N LEU A 127 -2.77 -25.07 -7.71
CA LEU A 127 -1.54 -24.35 -8.04
C LEU A 127 -0.99 -23.63 -6.82
N LEU A 128 -1.87 -22.95 -6.09
CA LEU A 128 -1.50 -22.17 -4.92
C LEU A 128 -2.64 -22.20 -3.90
N SER A 129 -2.30 -22.40 -2.65
CA SER A 129 -3.19 -22.27 -1.51
C SER A 129 -2.51 -21.40 -0.46
N ILE A 130 -3.23 -20.38 0.00
CA ILE A 130 -2.78 -19.47 1.05
C ILE A 130 -3.87 -19.41 2.10
N THR A 131 -3.50 -19.61 3.35
CA THR A 131 -4.36 -19.38 4.51
C THR A 131 -3.63 -18.51 5.50
N ALA A 132 -4.31 -17.48 6.03
CA ALA A 132 -3.74 -16.63 7.06
C ALA A 132 -4.79 -16.29 8.12
N THR A 133 -4.35 -16.17 9.37
CA THR A 133 -5.21 -15.83 10.51
C THR A 133 -4.65 -14.64 11.27
N ASN A 134 -5.56 -13.84 11.86
CA ASN A 134 -5.21 -12.66 12.66
C ASN A 134 -4.20 -11.75 11.94
N VAL A 135 -4.52 -11.41 10.69
CA VAL A 135 -3.67 -10.58 9.83
C VAL A 135 -3.89 -9.12 10.19
N VAL A 136 -2.80 -8.41 10.41
CA VAL A 136 -2.79 -6.96 10.58
C VAL A 136 -1.71 -6.38 9.69
N SER A 137 -2.05 -5.37 8.90
CA SER A 137 -1.06 -4.52 8.24
C SER A 137 -1.35 -3.06 8.55
N HIS A 138 -0.30 -2.27 8.61
CA HIS A 138 -0.37 -0.86 8.92
C HIS A 138 0.69 -0.10 8.13
N SER A 139 0.30 1.06 7.61
CA SER A 139 1.22 2.05 7.08
C SER A 139 0.86 3.42 7.65
N ALA A 140 1.87 4.20 8.02
CA ALA A 140 1.68 5.58 8.42
C ALA A 140 2.75 6.47 7.82
N PHE A 141 2.39 7.72 7.59
CA PHE A 141 3.24 8.72 6.99
C PHE A 141 3.05 10.05 7.72
N THR A 142 4.08 10.49 8.42
CA THR A 142 4.06 11.76 9.14
C THR A 142 4.91 12.78 8.40
N LYS A 143 4.31 13.94 8.12
CA LYS A 143 4.95 15.06 7.45
C LYS A 143 4.93 16.28 8.36
N THR A 144 6.07 16.95 8.54
CA THR A 144 6.20 18.18 9.31
C THR A 144 6.25 19.42 8.41
N ARG A 145 6.00 20.61 8.96
CA ARG A 145 6.17 21.88 8.22
C ARG A 145 7.60 22.13 7.79
N THR A 146 8.56 21.60 8.52
CA THR A 146 9.99 21.67 8.17
C THR A 146 10.37 20.77 7.00
N GLY A 147 9.42 19.97 6.48
CA GLY A 147 9.64 19.04 5.39
C GLY A 147 10.19 17.68 5.81
N ALA A 148 10.42 17.45 7.11
CA ALA A 148 10.78 16.12 7.58
C ALA A 148 9.61 15.15 7.38
N VAL A 149 9.95 13.94 6.93
CA VAL A 149 8.99 12.90 6.61
C VAL A 149 9.43 11.59 7.26
N THR A 150 8.49 10.94 7.93
CA THR A 150 8.74 9.64 8.59
C THR A 150 7.70 8.63 8.11
N PRO A 151 8.08 7.72 7.20
CA PRO A 151 7.27 6.57 6.85
C PRO A 151 7.45 5.47 7.91
N THR A 152 6.37 4.81 8.29
CA THR A 152 6.39 3.63 9.16
C THR A 152 5.42 2.58 8.65
N GLY A 153 5.78 1.31 8.81
CA GLY A 153 4.91 0.22 8.39
C GLY A 153 5.26 -1.09 9.08
N PHE A 154 4.24 -1.95 9.23
CA PHE A 154 4.42 -3.31 9.73
C PHE A 154 3.33 -4.24 9.23
N ALA A 155 3.61 -5.55 9.25
CA ALA A 155 2.60 -6.60 9.16
C ALA A 155 2.84 -7.66 10.24
N ASN A 156 1.73 -8.22 10.75
CA ASN A 156 1.72 -9.26 11.77
C ASN A 156 0.69 -10.33 11.44
N PHE A 157 0.98 -11.57 11.83
CA PHE A 157 0.17 -12.74 11.55
C PHE A 157 0.02 -13.61 12.80
N GLY A 158 -1.21 -14.07 13.07
CA GLY A 158 -1.37 -15.20 13.99
C GLY A 158 -0.72 -16.45 13.41
N LYS A 159 -1.06 -16.76 12.16
CA LYS A 159 -0.41 -17.79 11.34
C LYS A 159 -0.66 -17.50 9.86
N VAL A 160 0.32 -17.73 9.03
CA VAL A 160 0.18 -17.83 7.58
C VAL A 160 0.73 -19.16 7.11
N THR A 161 0.02 -19.82 6.21
CA THR A 161 0.47 -21.07 5.58
C THR A 161 0.29 -20.92 4.09
N ILE A 162 1.32 -21.31 3.33
CA ILE A 162 1.29 -21.36 1.88
C ILE A 162 1.66 -22.78 1.41
N SER A 163 1.06 -23.21 0.32
CA SER A 163 1.47 -24.42 -0.42
C SER A 163 1.11 -24.27 -1.89
N GLY A 164 1.88 -24.91 -2.75
CA GLY A 164 1.64 -24.87 -4.19
C GLY A 164 2.45 -25.97 -4.87
N PRO A 165 2.07 -27.25 -4.72
CA PRO A 165 2.89 -28.38 -5.19
C PRO A 165 3.14 -28.34 -6.69
N LEU A 166 2.18 -27.87 -7.49
CA LEU A 166 2.36 -27.73 -8.94
C LEU A 166 3.31 -26.58 -9.33
N LEU A 167 3.56 -25.64 -8.43
CA LEU A 167 4.55 -24.56 -8.59
C LEU A 167 5.85 -24.85 -7.84
N GLY A 168 6.03 -26.07 -7.31
CA GLY A 168 7.20 -26.41 -6.50
C GLY A 168 7.26 -25.68 -5.15
N ILE A 169 6.13 -25.12 -4.68
CA ILE A 169 6.05 -24.45 -3.37
C ILE A 169 5.75 -25.49 -2.31
N PRO A 170 6.71 -25.88 -1.44
CA PRO A 170 6.44 -26.76 -0.31
C PRO A 170 5.55 -26.04 0.69
N THR A 171 4.84 -26.79 1.53
CA THR A 171 4.08 -26.18 2.62
C THR A 171 5.01 -25.43 3.56
N LYS A 172 4.81 -24.11 3.66
CA LYS A 172 5.55 -23.20 4.56
C LYS A 172 4.57 -22.50 5.48
N SER A 173 4.98 -22.31 6.72
CA SER A 173 4.21 -21.55 7.71
C SER A 173 5.08 -20.52 8.41
N PHE A 174 4.43 -19.43 8.84
CA PHE A 174 5.02 -18.36 9.61
C PHE A 174 3.98 -17.84 10.62
N SER A 175 4.44 -17.29 11.74
CA SER A 175 3.59 -16.62 12.74
C SER A 175 4.35 -15.50 13.43
N GLY A 176 3.63 -14.49 13.88
CA GLY A 176 4.19 -13.31 14.55
C GLY A 176 4.44 -12.11 13.64
N PRO A 177 5.20 -11.11 14.11
CA PRO A 177 5.56 -9.93 13.34
C PRO A 177 6.57 -10.29 12.25
N ALA A 178 6.27 -9.94 11.02
CA ALA A 178 7.17 -10.17 9.88
C ALA A 178 8.18 -9.03 9.76
N LYS A 179 9.44 -9.37 9.44
CA LYS A 179 10.46 -8.38 9.08
C LYS A 179 10.07 -7.69 7.78
N VAL A 180 10.59 -6.49 7.56
CA VAL A 180 10.39 -5.76 6.30
C VAL A 180 10.90 -6.60 5.13
N ASN A 181 10.05 -6.76 4.11
CA ASN A 181 10.33 -7.52 2.89
C ASN A 181 10.78 -8.98 3.17
N GLN A 182 10.22 -9.60 4.20
CA GLN A 182 10.57 -10.98 4.55
C GLN A 182 10.12 -11.95 3.47
N VAL A 183 11.06 -12.69 2.89
CA VAL A 183 10.76 -13.77 1.95
C VAL A 183 10.38 -15.02 2.74
N LEU A 184 9.14 -15.49 2.56
CA LEU A 184 8.67 -16.76 3.11
C LEU A 184 9.07 -17.95 2.21
N PHE A 185 8.99 -17.71 0.90
CA PHE A 185 9.42 -18.69 -0.12
C PHE A 185 9.91 -17.96 -1.37
N GLN A 186 10.92 -18.52 -2.00
CA GLN A 186 11.36 -18.16 -3.34
C GLN A 186 11.80 -19.43 -4.08
N SER A 187 11.32 -19.62 -5.31
CA SER A 187 11.77 -20.71 -6.17
C SER A 187 13.22 -20.50 -6.61
N PRO A 188 13.98 -21.55 -6.92
CA PRO A 188 15.38 -21.45 -7.36
C PRO A 188 15.57 -20.54 -8.58
N ASP A 189 14.64 -20.55 -9.52
CA ASP A 189 14.61 -19.74 -10.73
C ASP A 189 14.00 -18.33 -10.52
N LYS A 190 13.58 -18.03 -9.27
CA LYS A 190 12.90 -16.80 -8.86
C LYS A 190 11.58 -16.50 -9.57
N SER A 191 11.01 -17.49 -10.28
CA SER A 191 9.72 -17.36 -10.95
C SER A 191 8.55 -17.24 -9.97
N VAL A 192 8.72 -17.72 -8.73
CA VAL A 192 7.72 -17.57 -7.66
C VAL A 192 8.39 -17.00 -6.42
N THR A 193 7.85 -15.89 -5.92
CA THR A 193 8.30 -15.30 -4.65
C THR A 193 7.12 -14.95 -3.78
N VAL A 194 7.18 -15.33 -2.52
CA VAL A 194 6.19 -15.01 -1.49
C VAL A 194 6.81 -14.12 -0.44
N TYR A 195 6.29 -12.90 -0.33
CA TYR A 195 6.72 -11.91 0.64
C TYR A 195 5.73 -11.78 1.78
N LEU A 196 6.24 -11.60 2.98
CA LEU A 196 5.52 -11.10 4.14
C LEU A 196 6.00 -9.68 4.43
N ASN A 197 5.07 -8.78 4.80
CA ASN A 197 5.39 -7.39 5.14
C ASN A 197 6.20 -6.71 4.01
N ARG A 198 5.73 -6.85 2.76
CA ARG A 198 6.35 -6.18 1.62
C ARG A 198 6.12 -4.67 1.76
N GLN A 199 7.20 -3.93 1.90
CA GLN A 199 7.16 -2.47 2.02
C GLN A 199 7.82 -1.82 0.82
N VAL A 200 7.12 -0.85 0.24
CA VAL A 200 7.64 -0.03 -0.85
C VAL A 200 7.51 1.43 -0.45
N THR A 201 8.63 2.11 -0.37
CA THR A 201 8.69 3.55 -0.14
C THR A 201 9.00 4.23 -1.46
N THR A 202 8.22 5.23 -1.85
CA THR A 202 8.46 6.03 -3.06
C THR A 202 9.14 7.34 -2.73
N GLY A 203 9.80 7.92 -3.73
CA GLY A 203 10.58 9.17 -3.59
C GLY A 203 12.02 8.92 -3.16
N PRO A 204 12.83 9.97 -3.10
CA PRO A 204 14.21 9.88 -2.64
C PRO A 204 14.27 9.41 -1.18
N ALA A 205 15.30 8.65 -0.80
CA ALA A 205 15.47 8.16 0.57
C ALA A 205 15.50 9.29 1.62
N SER A 206 16.05 10.46 1.26
CA SER A 206 16.08 11.65 2.12
C SER A 206 14.75 12.38 2.21
N LYS A 207 13.81 12.13 1.29
CA LYS A 207 12.50 12.77 1.24
C LYS A 207 11.47 11.82 0.64
N PRO A 208 11.10 10.75 1.35
CA PRO A 208 10.09 9.81 0.88
C PRO A 208 8.75 10.54 0.66
N THR A 209 7.97 10.08 -0.31
CA THR A 209 6.66 10.66 -0.67
C THR A 209 5.50 9.78 -0.28
N SER A 210 5.73 8.47 -0.15
CA SER A 210 4.72 7.53 0.35
C SER A 210 5.35 6.25 0.87
N ILE A 211 4.57 5.49 1.63
CA ILE A 211 4.85 4.10 1.99
C ILE A 211 3.64 3.24 1.69
N SER A 212 3.85 2.09 1.07
CA SER A 212 2.87 1.01 1.01
C SER A 212 3.36 -0.21 1.77
N VAL A 213 2.43 -0.91 2.41
CA VAL A 213 2.67 -2.15 3.14
C VAL A 213 1.67 -3.18 2.68
N ASP A 214 2.15 -4.28 2.12
CA ASP A 214 1.36 -5.45 1.82
C ASP A 214 1.63 -6.50 2.91
N ALA A 215 0.58 -6.94 3.61
CA ALA A 215 0.76 -7.98 4.61
C ALA A 215 1.38 -9.23 3.97
N LEU A 216 0.79 -9.70 2.88
CA LEU A 216 1.29 -10.81 2.08
C LEU A 216 1.21 -10.45 0.61
N ALA A 217 2.31 -10.72 -0.12
CA ALA A 217 2.35 -10.58 -1.57
C ALA A 217 2.95 -11.84 -2.20
N VAL A 218 2.25 -12.41 -3.17
CA VAL A 218 2.74 -13.50 -4.01
C VAL A 218 2.96 -12.95 -5.41
N VAL A 219 4.18 -13.09 -5.89
CA VAL A 219 4.56 -12.71 -7.25
C VAL A 219 4.93 -13.98 -8.00
N ILE A 220 4.25 -14.23 -9.10
CA ILE A 220 4.51 -15.33 -10.01
C ILE A 220 4.85 -14.72 -11.37
N ASP A 221 6.06 -14.92 -11.83
CA ASP A 221 6.52 -14.53 -13.17
C ASP A 221 6.93 -15.80 -13.93
N ASN A 222 5.95 -16.40 -14.58
CA ASN A 222 6.14 -17.69 -15.20
C ASN A 222 6.61 -17.58 -16.65
N LYS A 223 7.92 -17.49 -16.82
CA LYS A 223 8.58 -17.76 -18.08
C LYS A 223 9.02 -19.24 -18.21
N SER A 224 8.88 -20.01 -17.15
CA SER A 224 9.52 -21.32 -17.00
C SER A 224 8.56 -22.51 -16.96
N ILE A 225 7.24 -22.33 -16.90
CA ILE A 225 6.27 -23.42 -16.98
C ILE A 225 5.71 -23.50 -18.40
N PRO A 226 6.21 -24.42 -19.25
CA PRO A 226 5.88 -24.41 -20.70
C PRO A 226 4.41 -24.71 -21.02
N GLN A 227 3.61 -25.15 -20.05
CA GLN A 227 2.24 -25.61 -20.28
C GLN A 227 1.14 -24.69 -19.76
N THR A 228 1.50 -23.66 -19.01
CA THR A 228 0.55 -22.64 -18.54
C THR A 228 1.28 -21.32 -18.40
N ALA A 229 1.02 -20.38 -19.32
CA ALA A 229 1.54 -19.01 -19.19
C ALA A 229 0.84 -18.32 -18.01
N LEU A 230 1.35 -18.55 -16.79
CA LEU A 230 0.82 -17.96 -15.57
C LEU A 230 1.71 -16.82 -15.10
N SER A 231 1.23 -15.60 -15.11
CA SER A 231 1.79 -14.52 -14.31
C SER A 231 0.74 -14.02 -13.33
N ALA A 232 1.11 -13.80 -12.11
CA ALA A 232 0.19 -13.33 -11.09
C ALA A 232 0.88 -12.44 -10.07
N GLU A 233 0.17 -11.42 -9.62
CA GLU A 233 0.48 -10.71 -8.40
C GLU A 233 -0.76 -10.76 -7.50
N ILE A 234 -0.63 -11.40 -6.35
CA ILE A 234 -1.68 -11.52 -5.34
C ILE A 234 -1.23 -10.73 -4.12
N VAL A 235 -1.99 -9.70 -3.76
CA VAL A 235 -1.72 -8.86 -2.60
C VAL A 235 -2.88 -8.97 -1.62
N MET A 236 -2.58 -9.28 -0.39
CA MET A 236 -3.54 -9.36 0.71
C MET A 236 -3.15 -8.40 1.83
N GLY A 237 -4.14 -7.64 2.32
CA GLY A 237 -3.94 -6.68 3.40
C GLY A 237 -3.04 -5.51 3.01
N ALA A 238 -3.34 -4.84 1.91
CA ALA A 238 -2.57 -3.68 1.44
C ALA A 238 -2.96 -2.40 2.18
N THR A 239 -1.96 -1.64 2.62
CA THR A 239 -2.15 -0.29 3.18
C THR A 239 -1.17 0.68 2.52
N MET A 240 -1.55 1.95 2.44
CA MET A 240 -0.70 3.02 1.92
C MET A 240 -0.95 4.31 2.68
N ALA A 241 0.11 5.10 2.89
CA ALA A 241 0.05 6.45 3.39
C ALA A 241 1.07 7.36 2.67
N ASN A 242 0.71 8.65 2.45
CA ASN A 242 1.52 9.65 1.76
C ASN A 242 1.28 11.09 2.27
#